data_eb5666deb7fc0f93e0fc32b2c6e0ce92
#
_entry.id   eb5666deb7fc0f93e0fc32b2c6e0ce92
#
_cell.length_a   1.000
_cell.length_b   1.000
_cell.length_c   1.000
_cell.angle_alpha   90.00
_cell.angle_beta   90.00
_cell.angle_gamma   90.00
#
_symmetry.space_group_name_H-M   'P 1'
#
loop_
_entity.id
_entity.type
_entity.pdbx_description
1 polymer ?
#
loop_
_entity_poly.entity_id
_entity_poly.type
_entity_poly.pdbx_seq_one_letter_code
_entity_poly.pdbx_strand_id
1 'polypeptide(L)'
;YYIHMEPGVKSFVGGGLYMPDAGIVGKIRQEIDYNYAEFLKIVQNKKFVAQYGGLDFSEGMSLVREPKGYEKENPAITYIKLKSWVATAPLSDTALQDKNLATQLTKAFEYLQPLISFLNEALES
;
A
#
# COMPACT_ATOMS: atom_id res chain seq x y z
N TYR A 1 -7.40 -6.68 0.06
CA TYR A 1 -8.17 -5.92 1.07
C TYR A 1 -8.26 -6.70 2.36
N TYR A 2 -8.17 -6.01 3.47
CA TYR A 2 -8.42 -6.62 4.78
C TYR A 2 -8.94 -5.58 5.77
N ILE A 3 -9.66 -6.07 6.76
CA ILE A 3 -10.20 -5.27 7.85
C ILE A 3 -9.83 -5.96 9.13
N HIS A 4 -9.29 -5.20 10.07
CA HIS A 4 -8.99 -5.69 11.41
C HIS A 4 -9.81 -4.88 12.40
N MET A 5 -10.66 -5.55 13.19
CA MET A 5 -11.55 -4.89 14.15
C MET A 5 -11.29 -5.42 15.55
N GLU A 6 -10.67 -4.59 16.39
CA GLU A 6 -10.42 -4.88 17.81
C GLU A 6 -10.86 -3.67 18.62
N PRO A 7 -12.16 -3.60 19.00
CA PRO A 7 -12.65 -2.47 19.81
C PRO A 7 -11.82 -2.28 21.07
N GLY A 8 -11.47 -1.03 21.35
CA GLY A 8 -10.66 -0.68 22.52
C GLY A 8 -9.16 -0.87 22.35
N VAL A 9 -8.70 -1.45 21.23
CA VAL A 9 -7.28 -1.65 20.94
C VAL A 9 -6.89 -0.89 19.67
N LYS A 10 -6.81 -1.60 18.54
CA LYS A 10 -6.47 -0.97 17.25
C LYS A 10 -7.25 -1.66 16.14
N SER A 11 -8.20 -0.93 15.58
CA SER A 11 -8.90 -1.39 14.38
C SER A 11 -8.38 -0.62 13.18
N PHE A 12 -8.32 -1.29 12.02
CA PHE A 12 -7.88 -0.64 10.79
C PHE A 12 -8.45 -1.32 9.56
N VAL A 13 -8.46 -0.58 8.46
CA VAL A 13 -8.81 -1.08 7.14
C VAL A 13 -7.58 -0.88 6.25
N GLY A 14 -7.34 -1.79 5.34
CA GLY A 14 -6.20 -1.66 4.45
C GLY A 14 -6.12 -2.74 3.40
N GLY A 15 -5.00 -2.79 2.74
CA GLY A 15 -4.71 -3.78 1.73
C GLY A 15 -3.32 -3.61 1.15
N GLY A 16 -2.98 -4.49 0.22
CA GLY A 16 -1.69 -4.53 -0.41
C GLY A 16 -1.03 -5.90 -0.22
N LEU A 17 0.29 -5.93 -0.35
CA LEU A 17 1.08 -7.16 -0.17
C LEU A 17 2.03 -6.97 1.01
N TYR A 18 1.83 -7.76 2.06
CA TYR A 18 2.66 -7.74 3.27
C TYR A 18 3.69 -8.86 3.22
N MET A 19 4.97 -8.46 3.26
CA MET A 19 6.11 -9.39 3.25
C MET A 19 5.97 -10.52 2.21
N PRO A 20 5.71 -10.18 0.93
CA PRO A 20 5.62 -11.23 -0.10
C PRO A 20 6.97 -11.92 -0.29
N ASP A 21 6.97 -13.11 -0.92
CA ASP A 21 8.21 -13.82 -1.15
C ASP A 21 9.12 -13.08 -2.15
N ALA A 22 10.39 -13.53 -2.24
CA ALA A 22 11.40 -12.84 -3.04
C ALA A 22 11.05 -12.75 -4.54
N GLY A 23 10.40 -13.77 -5.09
CA GLY A 23 9.99 -13.76 -6.49
C GLY A 23 8.94 -12.71 -6.77
N ILE A 24 7.97 -12.57 -5.87
CA ILE A 24 6.91 -11.56 -5.97
C ILE A 24 7.50 -10.16 -5.78
N VAL A 25 8.37 -9.99 -4.78
CA VAL A 25 9.05 -8.71 -4.52
C VAL A 25 9.77 -8.24 -5.78
N GLY A 26 10.49 -9.14 -6.44
CA GLY A 26 11.23 -8.80 -7.67
C GLY A 26 10.31 -8.29 -8.78
N LYS A 27 9.17 -8.94 -8.98
CA LYS A 27 8.19 -8.53 -9.98
C LYS A 27 7.62 -7.15 -9.68
N ILE A 28 7.29 -6.88 -8.43
CA ILE A 28 6.73 -5.59 -8.01
C ILE A 28 7.76 -4.47 -8.22
N ARG A 29 9.01 -4.70 -7.82
CA ARG A 29 10.08 -3.73 -8.01
C ARG A 29 10.30 -3.39 -9.47
N GLN A 30 10.27 -4.41 -10.33
CA GLN A 30 10.42 -4.23 -11.77
C GLN A 30 9.28 -3.38 -12.33
N GLU A 31 8.04 -3.67 -11.94
CA GLU A 31 6.87 -2.94 -12.41
C GLU A 31 6.88 -1.49 -11.94
N ILE A 32 7.29 -1.23 -10.71
CA ILE A 32 7.42 0.14 -10.18
C ILE A 32 8.47 0.91 -10.99
N ASP A 33 9.59 0.28 -11.30
CA ASP A 33 10.65 0.91 -12.08
C ASP A 33 10.18 1.23 -13.50
N TYR A 34 9.52 0.29 -14.15
CA TYR A 34 9.03 0.43 -15.52
C TYR A 34 7.91 1.46 -15.64
N ASN A 35 6.95 1.42 -14.73
CA ASN A 35 5.75 2.25 -14.78
C ASN A 35 5.68 3.20 -13.60
N TYR A 36 6.81 3.83 -13.27
CA TYR A 36 6.91 4.71 -12.11
C TYR A 36 5.91 5.86 -12.15
N ALA A 37 5.72 6.49 -13.31
CA ALA A 37 4.77 7.61 -13.42
C ALA A 37 3.36 7.18 -13.04
N GLU A 38 2.92 6.00 -13.46
CA GLU A 38 1.62 5.46 -13.11
C GLU A 38 1.54 5.13 -11.62
N PHE A 39 2.58 4.48 -11.09
CA PHE A 39 2.64 4.16 -9.67
C PHE A 39 2.59 5.41 -8.81
N LEU A 40 3.34 6.45 -9.21
CA LEU A 40 3.39 7.71 -8.48
C LEU A 40 2.02 8.39 -8.44
N LYS A 41 1.27 8.37 -9.56
CA LYS A 41 -0.09 8.90 -9.60
C LYS A 41 -1.00 8.21 -8.60
N ILE A 42 -0.84 6.89 -8.47
CA ILE A 42 -1.64 6.09 -7.55
C ILE A 42 -1.36 6.47 -6.10
N VAL A 43 -0.08 6.48 -5.71
CA VAL A 43 0.29 6.73 -4.31
C VAL A 43 0.19 8.19 -3.91
N GLN A 44 0.15 9.11 -4.87
CA GLN A 44 -0.04 10.55 -4.62
C GLN A 44 -1.48 11.02 -4.88
N ASN A 45 -2.38 10.12 -5.25
CA ASN A 45 -3.78 10.47 -5.45
C ASN A 45 -4.35 11.07 -4.17
N LYS A 46 -5.04 12.21 -4.28
CA LYS A 46 -5.54 12.96 -3.12
C LYS A 46 -6.44 12.12 -2.22
N LYS A 47 -7.32 11.32 -2.81
CA LYS A 47 -8.27 10.49 -2.05
C LYS A 47 -7.53 9.37 -1.33
N PHE A 48 -6.54 8.74 -2.00
CA PHE A 48 -5.72 7.71 -1.40
C PHE A 48 -4.94 8.26 -0.21
N VAL A 49 -4.26 9.38 -0.39
CA VAL A 49 -3.46 10.01 0.67
C VAL A 49 -4.35 10.46 1.83
N ALA A 50 -5.53 11.04 1.53
CA ALA A 50 -6.46 11.45 2.58
C ALA A 50 -6.94 10.29 3.42
N GLN A 51 -7.18 9.12 2.80
CA GLN A 51 -7.68 7.94 3.49
C GLN A 51 -6.58 7.18 4.23
N TYR A 52 -5.42 6.99 3.62
CA TYR A 52 -4.36 6.11 4.12
C TYR A 52 -3.06 6.80 4.51
N GLY A 53 -2.88 8.06 4.14
CA GLY A 53 -1.63 8.77 4.38
C GLY A 53 -0.49 8.35 3.47
N GLY A 54 -0.74 7.44 2.53
CA GLY A 54 0.25 6.86 1.64
C GLY A 54 0.55 5.41 1.99
N LEU A 55 1.64 4.89 1.45
CA LEU A 55 2.10 3.55 1.79
C LEU A 55 2.76 3.55 3.18
N ASP A 56 2.83 2.38 3.80
CA ASP A 56 3.44 2.22 5.11
C ASP A 56 4.97 2.21 5.00
N PHE A 57 5.60 3.25 5.52
CA PHE A 57 7.07 3.38 5.59
C PHE A 57 7.59 3.23 7.02
N SER A 58 6.83 2.60 7.91
CA SER A 58 7.26 2.41 9.29
C SER A 58 8.53 1.55 9.36
N GLU A 59 9.16 1.53 10.52
CA GLU A 59 10.40 0.82 10.74
C GLU A 59 10.28 -0.65 10.35
N GLY A 60 11.27 -1.14 9.63
CA GLY A 60 11.30 -2.53 9.16
C GLY A 60 10.61 -2.78 7.83
N MET A 61 9.95 -1.78 7.25
CA MET A 61 9.23 -1.94 5.98
C MET A 61 10.11 -1.71 4.75
N SER A 62 11.28 -1.13 4.92
CA SER A 62 12.20 -0.84 3.81
C SER A 62 13.57 -1.47 4.04
N LEU A 63 14.25 -1.78 2.95
CA LEU A 63 15.66 -2.17 3.00
C LEU A 63 16.52 -0.97 3.41
N VAL A 64 17.63 -1.22 4.09
CA VAL A 64 18.58 -0.18 4.44
C VAL A 64 19.35 0.28 3.19
N ARG A 65 19.68 -0.65 2.32
CA ARG A 65 20.42 -0.39 1.08
C ARG A 65 19.57 -0.70 -0.14
N GLU A 66 19.97 -0.17 -1.28
CA GLU A 66 19.31 -0.42 -2.56
C GLU A 66 19.38 -1.91 -2.90
N PRO A 67 18.28 -2.51 -3.40
CA PRO A 67 18.32 -3.90 -3.83
C PRO A 67 19.22 -4.05 -5.06
N LYS A 68 19.76 -5.23 -5.25
CA LYS A 68 20.63 -5.53 -6.38
C LYS A 68 19.95 -5.21 -7.70
N GLY A 69 20.65 -4.48 -8.58
CA GLY A 69 20.11 -4.10 -9.89
C GLY A 69 19.48 -2.72 -9.93
N TYR A 70 19.41 -2.02 -8.78
CA TYR A 70 18.83 -0.68 -8.71
C TYR A 70 19.80 0.28 -8.08
N GLU A 71 19.85 1.49 -8.63
CA GLU A 71 20.78 2.51 -8.16
C GLU A 71 20.12 3.48 -7.19
N LYS A 72 20.95 4.06 -6.32
CA LYS A 72 20.54 5.05 -5.34
C LYS A 72 19.87 6.27 -5.98
N GLU A 73 20.28 6.61 -7.20
CA GLU A 73 19.77 7.76 -7.94
C GLU A 73 18.44 7.48 -8.68
N ASN A 74 17.97 6.24 -8.67
CA ASN A 74 16.71 5.89 -9.30
C ASN A 74 15.58 6.71 -8.68
N PRO A 75 14.77 7.45 -9.49
CA PRO A 75 13.70 8.28 -8.93
C PRO A 75 12.66 7.51 -8.14
N ALA A 76 12.49 6.22 -8.41
CA ALA A 76 11.54 5.37 -7.71
C ALA A 76 12.15 4.61 -6.54
N ILE A 77 13.41 4.86 -6.19
CA ILE A 77 14.15 4.04 -5.23
C ILE A 77 13.47 3.94 -3.86
N THR A 78 12.83 4.99 -3.40
CA THR A 78 12.12 4.98 -2.11
C THR A 78 11.07 3.88 -2.08
N TYR A 79 10.34 3.70 -3.17
CA TYR A 79 9.30 2.68 -3.27
C TYR A 79 9.88 1.30 -3.61
N ILE A 80 10.95 1.25 -4.39
CA ILE A 80 11.64 0.01 -4.76
C ILE A 80 12.28 -0.65 -3.54
N LYS A 81 12.77 0.15 -2.58
CA LYS A 81 13.37 -0.37 -1.35
C LYS A 81 12.37 -1.00 -0.38
N LEU A 82 11.08 -0.76 -0.56
CA LEU A 82 10.07 -1.38 0.30
C LEU A 82 10.12 -2.90 0.21
N LYS A 83 9.85 -3.56 1.33
CA LYS A 83 9.70 -5.01 1.42
C LYS A 83 8.24 -5.43 1.41
N SER A 84 7.36 -4.46 1.67
CA SER A 84 5.90 -4.64 1.67
C SER A 84 5.28 -3.39 1.07
N TRP A 85 4.21 -3.58 0.30
CA TRP A 85 3.49 -2.47 -0.32
C TRP A 85 2.06 -2.50 0.22
N VAL A 86 1.89 -1.88 1.40
CA VAL A 86 0.62 -1.89 2.13
C VAL A 86 0.21 -0.48 2.49
N ALA A 87 -1.09 -0.27 2.58
CA ALA A 87 -1.68 0.97 3.05
C ALA A 87 -2.75 0.63 4.07
N THR A 88 -2.75 1.32 5.21
CA THR A 88 -3.71 1.09 6.28
C THR A 88 -4.26 2.42 6.79
N ALA A 89 -5.51 2.39 7.25
CA ALA A 89 -6.14 3.54 7.86
C ALA A 89 -6.79 3.10 9.17
N PRO A 90 -6.58 3.84 10.27
CA PRO A 90 -7.18 3.46 11.55
C PRO A 90 -8.70 3.63 11.52
N LEU A 91 -9.39 2.77 12.27
CA LEU A 91 -10.82 2.86 12.50
C LEU A 91 -11.04 3.09 13.99
N SER A 92 -11.68 4.20 14.35
CA SER A 92 -12.00 4.48 15.74
C SER A 92 -13.17 3.60 16.19
N ASP A 93 -13.34 3.43 17.52
CA ASP A 93 -14.49 2.71 18.04
C ASP A 93 -15.80 3.38 17.63
N THR A 94 -15.82 4.71 17.55
CA THR A 94 -16.97 5.48 17.08
C THR A 94 -17.29 5.11 15.64
N ALA A 95 -16.27 5.00 14.77
CA ALA A 95 -16.47 4.61 13.37
C ALA A 95 -17.04 3.20 13.26
N LEU A 96 -16.59 2.26 14.12
CA LEU A 96 -17.09 0.89 14.11
C LEU A 96 -18.58 0.80 14.48
N GLN A 97 -19.07 1.76 15.28
CA GLN A 97 -20.45 1.80 15.71
C GLN A 97 -21.35 2.66 14.81
N ASP A 98 -20.76 3.31 13.80
CA ASP A 98 -21.48 4.21 12.91
C ASP A 98 -22.40 3.40 11.99
N LYS A 99 -23.62 3.91 11.79
CA LYS A 99 -24.60 3.31 10.88
C LYS A 99 -24.08 3.23 9.44
N ASN A 100 -23.17 4.14 9.09
CA ASN A 100 -22.62 4.24 7.74
C ASN A 100 -21.28 3.49 7.58
N LEU A 101 -20.95 2.59 8.52
CA LEU A 101 -19.68 1.86 8.48
C LEU A 101 -19.48 1.13 7.14
N ALA A 102 -20.51 0.44 6.65
CA ALA A 102 -20.41 -0.29 5.38
C ALA A 102 -20.08 0.66 4.23
N THR A 103 -20.71 1.83 4.19
CA THR A 103 -20.45 2.83 3.16
C THR A 103 -19.02 3.37 3.27
N GLN A 104 -18.55 3.65 4.48
CA GLN A 104 -17.20 4.12 4.72
C GLN A 104 -16.16 3.10 4.29
N LEU A 105 -16.38 1.82 4.59
CA LEU A 105 -15.49 0.74 4.19
C LEU A 105 -15.46 0.58 2.67
N THR A 106 -16.62 0.69 2.02
CA THR A 106 -16.70 0.61 0.55
C THR A 106 -15.87 1.71 -0.10
N LYS A 107 -15.97 2.95 0.40
CA LYS A 107 -15.16 4.06 -0.11
C LYS A 107 -13.68 3.85 0.14
N ALA A 108 -13.32 3.35 1.32
CA ALA A 108 -11.93 3.06 1.64
C ALA A 108 -11.35 2.05 0.65
N PHE A 109 -12.08 1.00 0.31
CA PHE A 109 -11.64 0.01 -0.67
C PHE A 109 -11.58 0.58 -2.09
N GLU A 110 -12.52 1.46 -2.46
CA GLU A 110 -12.47 2.13 -3.75
C GLU A 110 -11.19 2.95 -3.92
N TYR A 111 -10.76 3.65 -2.87
CA TYR A 111 -9.55 4.46 -2.92
C TYR A 111 -8.29 3.60 -2.95
N LEU A 112 -8.38 2.36 -2.49
CA LEU A 112 -7.28 1.40 -2.49
C LEU A 112 -7.18 0.61 -3.81
N GLN A 113 -8.28 0.53 -4.56
CA GLN A 113 -8.36 -0.31 -5.76
C GLN A 113 -7.26 -0.05 -6.79
N PRO A 114 -6.88 1.21 -7.11
CA PRO A 114 -5.81 1.43 -8.08
C PRO A 114 -4.48 0.79 -7.66
N LEU A 115 -4.14 0.84 -6.37
CA LEU A 115 -2.94 0.19 -5.85
C LEU A 115 -3.04 -1.33 -6.00
N ILE A 116 -4.17 -1.91 -5.63
CA ILE A 116 -4.37 -3.36 -5.73
C ILE A 116 -4.27 -3.82 -7.18
N SER A 117 -4.87 -3.07 -8.10
CA SER A 117 -4.80 -3.38 -9.53
C SER A 117 -3.36 -3.33 -10.05
N PHE A 118 -2.60 -2.32 -9.64
CA PHE A 118 -1.20 -2.20 -10.04
C PHE A 118 -0.38 -3.40 -9.55
N LEU A 119 -0.55 -3.79 -8.29
CA LEU A 119 0.17 -4.92 -7.71
C LEU A 119 -0.20 -6.23 -8.41
N ASN A 120 -1.49 -6.41 -8.72
CA ASN A 120 -1.95 -7.62 -9.43
C ASN A 120 -1.37 -7.70 -10.84
N GLU A 121 -1.30 -6.59 -11.55
CA GLU A 121 -0.70 -6.54 -12.88
C GLU A 121 0.79 -6.90 -12.83
N ALA A 122 1.50 -6.45 -11.80
CA ALA A 122 2.90 -6.81 -11.60
C ALA A 122 3.07 -8.32 -11.45
N LEU A 123 2.14 -8.98 -10.76
CA LEU A 123 2.19 -10.43 -10.53
C LEU A 123 1.90 -11.24 -11.78
N GLU A 124 1.17 -10.67 -12.73
CA GLU A 124 0.79 -11.35 -13.98
C GLU A 124 1.86 -11.24 -15.06
N SER A 125 2.83 -10.37 -14.89
CA SER A 125 3.87 -10.12 -15.90
C SER A 125 5.04 -11.10 -15.85
#